data_9f24a54714e9a7f528f180efc89d5982
#
_entry.id   9f24a54714e9a7f528f180efc89d5982
#
_cell.length_a   1.000
_cell.length_b   1.000
_cell.length_c   1.000
_cell.angle_alpha   90.00
_cell.angle_beta   90.00
_cell.angle_gamma   90.00
#
_symmetry.space_group_name_H-M   'P 1'
#
loop_
_entity.id
_entity.type
_entity.pdbx_description
1 polymer ?
#
loop_
_entity_poly.entity_id
_entity_poly.type
_entity_poly.pdbx_seq_one_letter_code
_entity_poly.pdbx_strand_id
1 'polypeptide(L)'
;EMVAIIRDNPDQKMHIDFPKGSMKKFRGEPKKLLFDYGEWSDFINPADDMGWDFVIVPSANPSSDLVPVGHVAYKAEIKANVGNDKIIIAPGGNYSNEDKQVIDDFYSTMKRFDSPVWY
;
A
#
# COMPACT_ATOMS: atom_id res chain seq x y z
N GLU A 1 -8.94 11.51 4.85
CA GLU A 1 -9.60 10.53 5.71
C GLU A 1 -8.64 9.48 6.21
N MET A 2 -8.23 8.59 5.30
CA MET A 2 -7.33 7.50 5.69
C MET A 2 -5.98 8.02 6.17
N VAL A 3 -5.45 9.03 5.53
CA VAL A 3 -4.18 9.66 5.95
C VAL A 3 -4.30 10.19 7.38
N ALA A 4 -5.44 10.81 7.71
CA ALA A 4 -5.66 11.32 9.06
C ALA A 4 -5.80 10.18 10.08
N ILE A 5 -6.50 9.11 9.73
CA ILE A 5 -6.66 7.95 10.61
C ILE A 5 -5.30 7.34 10.93
N ILE A 6 -4.46 7.17 9.93
CA ILE A 6 -3.13 6.60 10.12
C ILE A 6 -2.25 7.52 10.97
N ARG A 7 -2.29 8.82 10.70
CA ARG A 7 -1.52 9.80 11.47
C ARG A 7 -1.92 9.80 12.94
N ASP A 8 -3.22 9.63 13.22
CA ASP A 8 -3.74 9.64 14.58
C ASP A 8 -3.56 8.31 15.30
N ASN A 9 -3.19 7.25 14.56
CA ASN A 9 -2.98 5.92 15.13
C ASN A 9 -1.63 5.34 14.68
N PRO A 10 -0.51 6.03 14.97
CA PRO A 10 0.79 5.64 14.43
C PRO A 10 1.29 4.29 14.94
N ASP A 11 0.80 3.82 16.08
CA ASP A 11 1.21 2.56 16.67
C ASP A 11 0.33 1.37 16.23
N GLN A 12 -0.69 1.62 15.42
CA GLN A 12 -1.50 0.54 14.87
C GLN A 12 -0.64 -0.39 14.02
N LYS A 13 -0.99 -1.65 14.02
CA LYS A 13 -0.26 -2.68 13.29
C LYS A 13 -1.08 -3.16 12.09
N MET A 14 -0.38 -3.43 10.99
CA MET A 14 -0.98 -3.96 9.78
C MET A 14 -0.37 -5.31 9.46
N HIS A 15 -1.18 -6.21 8.92
CA HIS A 15 -0.75 -7.55 8.60
C HIS A 15 -0.26 -7.63 7.16
N ILE A 16 0.92 -8.23 6.96
CA ILE A 16 1.47 -8.46 5.62
C ILE A 16 0.95 -9.79 5.10
N ASP A 17 0.17 -9.74 4.02
CA ASP A 17 -0.38 -10.92 3.38
C ASP A 17 0.52 -11.47 2.29
N PHE A 18 1.22 -10.59 1.58
CA PHE A 18 2.10 -10.93 0.47
C PHE A 18 3.47 -10.30 0.69
N PRO A 19 4.45 -11.06 1.20
CA PRO A 19 5.81 -10.54 1.37
C PRO A 19 6.46 -10.16 0.04
N LYS A 20 7.42 -9.26 0.09
CA LYS A 20 8.22 -8.90 -1.07
C LYS A 20 8.80 -10.16 -1.73
N GLY A 21 8.70 -10.25 -3.05
CA GLY A 21 9.12 -11.41 -3.81
C GLY A 21 8.01 -12.41 -4.09
N SER A 22 6.87 -12.28 -3.43
CA SER A 22 5.71 -13.15 -3.69
C SER A 22 5.05 -12.80 -5.02
N MET A 23 4.32 -13.77 -5.56
CA MET A 23 3.47 -13.54 -6.72
C MET A 23 2.07 -13.18 -6.25
N LYS A 24 1.52 -12.11 -6.80
CA LYS A 24 0.15 -11.69 -6.52
C LYS A 24 -0.58 -11.45 -7.84
N LYS A 25 -1.83 -11.90 -7.93
CA LYS A 25 -2.65 -11.65 -9.11
C LYS A 25 -3.36 -10.30 -9.01
N PHE A 26 -3.22 -9.50 -10.06
CA PHE A 26 -3.95 -8.25 -10.22
C PHE A 26 -4.92 -8.44 -11.38
N ARG A 27 -6.19 -8.68 -11.03
CA ARG A 27 -7.24 -9.01 -12.01
C ARG A 27 -6.85 -10.19 -12.89
N GLY A 28 -6.32 -11.25 -12.25
CA GLY A 28 -5.93 -12.46 -12.93
C GLY A 28 -4.52 -12.47 -13.53
N GLU A 29 -3.86 -11.31 -13.59
CA GLU A 29 -2.50 -11.23 -14.11
C GLU A 29 -1.50 -11.33 -12.96
N PRO A 30 -0.66 -12.37 -12.93
CA PRO A 30 0.33 -12.53 -11.86
C PRO A 30 1.48 -11.55 -12.03
N LYS A 31 1.87 -10.90 -10.93
CA LYS A 31 3.03 -10.02 -10.90
C LYS A 31 3.86 -10.32 -9.67
N LYS A 32 5.18 -10.28 -9.83
CA LYS A 32 6.10 -10.42 -8.70
C LYS A 32 6.13 -9.09 -7.94
N LEU A 33 5.86 -9.15 -6.65
CA LEU A 33 5.87 -7.95 -5.81
C LEU A 33 7.29 -7.51 -5.51
N LEU A 34 7.53 -6.22 -5.63
CA LEU A 34 8.80 -5.57 -5.32
C LEU A 34 8.77 -4.92 -3.94
N PHE A 35 7.73 -5.19 -3.16
CA PHE A 35 7.47 -4.61 -1.85
C PHE A 35 6.51 -5.51 -1.08
N ASP A 36 6.40 -5.30 0.23
CA ASP A 36 5.44 -6.03 1.04
C ASP A 36 4.04 -5.43 0.85
N TYR A 37 3.04 -6.28 0.86
CA TYR A 37 1.65 -5.92 0.57
C TYR A 37 0.73 -6.57 1.58
N GLY A 38 -0.28 -5.84 2.04
CA GLY A 38 -1.23 -6.39 3.00
C GLY A 38 -2.53 -5.61 3.06
N GLU A 39 -3.35 -5.97 4.05
CA GLU A 39 -4.64 -5.36 4.28
C GLU A 39 -4.74 -4.89 5.72
N TRP A 40 -5.30 -3.70 5.93
CA TRP A 40 -5.60 -3.17 7.25
C TRP A 40 -7.07 -3.39 7.55
N SER A 41 -7.38 -4.57 8.07
CA SER A 41 -8.75 -5.03 8.22
C SER A 41 -9.52 -4.33 9.34
N ASP A 42 -8.83 -3.66 10.27
CA ASP A 42 -9.47 -2.91 11.35
C ASP A 42 -10.19 -1.64 10.85
N PHE A 43 -9.87 -1.18 9.65
CA PHE A 43 -10.45 0.03 9.10
C PHE A 43 -11.01 -0.29 7.71
N ILE A 44 -12.33 -0.30 7.63
CA ILE A 44 -13.02 -0.70 6.41
C ILE A 44 -13.08 0.46 5.43
N ASN A 45 -12.77 0.17 4.16
CA ASN A 45 -12.94 1.09 3.07
C ASN A 45 -14.43 1.10 2.70
N PRO A 46 -15.14 2.24 2.85
CA PRO A 46 -16.57 2.27 2.58
C PRO A 46 -16.93 2.03 1.11
N ALA A 47 -15.97 2.14 0.21
CA ALA A 47 -16.25 1.98 -1.21
C ALA A 47 -16.43 0.53 -1.63
N ASP A 48 -15.74 -0.42 -0.99
CA ASP A 48 -15.84 -1.84 -1.32
C ASP A 48 -16.15 -2.73 -0.11
N ASP A 49 -16.37 -2.12 1.05
CA ASP A 49 -16.70 -2.80 2.30
C ASP A 49 -15.66 -3.81 2.76
N MET A 50 -14.41 -3.59 2.37
CA MET A 50 -13.26 -4.42 2.74
C MET A 50 -12.20 -3.55 3.42
N GLY A 51 -11.24 -4.18 4.09
CA GLY A 51 -10.13 -3.46 4.70
C GLY A 51 -9.29 -2.72 3.66
N TRP A 52 -8.64 -1.66 4.09
CA TRP A 52 -7.76 -0.90 3.20
C TRP A 52 -6.51 -1.70 2.86
N ASP A 53 -6.18 -1.78 1.57
CA ASP A 53 -4.95 -2.39 1.11
C ASP A 53 -3.78 -1.42 1.27
N PHE A 54 -2.62 -1.93 1.64
CA PHE A 54 -1.44 -1.09 1.81
C PHE A 54 -0.20 -1.71 1.15
N VAL A 55 0.74 -0.83 0.83
CA VAL A 55 2.04 -1.16 0.24
C VAL A 55 3.12 -0.56 1.13
N ILE A 56 4.13 -1.34 1.46
CA ILE A 56 5.27 -0.88 2.25
C ILE A 56 6.41 -0.54 1.31
N VAL A 57 7.08 0.59 1.56
CA VAL A 57 8.21 1.01 0.71
C VAL A 57 9.29 -0.08 0.66
N PRO A 58 9.90 -0.31 -0.52
CA PRO A 58 10.80 -1.46 -0.71
C PRO A 58 12.00 -1.52 0.23
N SER A 59 12.52 -0.37 0.66
CA SER A 59 13.69 -0.33 1.55
C SER A 59 13.36 -0.69 2.99
N ALA A 60 12.08 -0.71 3.36
CA ALA A 60 11.68 -1.12 4.70
C ALA A 60 11.85 -2.62 4.85
N ASN A 61 12.28 -3.02 6.05
CA ASN A 61 12.59 -4.41 6.34
C ASN A 61 11.90 -4.81 7.64
N PRO A 62 10.56 -4.96 7.60
CA PRO A 62 9.84 -5.30 8.83
C PRO A 62 10.29 -6.66 9.36
N SER A 63 10.45 -6.73 10.68
CA SER A 63 10.88 -7.95 11.35
C SER A 63 9.76 -8.95 11.57
N SER A 64 8.52 -8.57 11.27
CA SER A 64 7.35 -9.42 11.45
C SER A 64 6.32 -9.08 10.38
N ASP A 65 5.27 -9.91 10.30
CA ASP A 65 4.14 -9.65 9.40
C ASP A 65 3.16 -8.59 9.94
N LEU A 66 3.45 -8.03 11.12
CA LEU A 66 2.71 -6.91 11.69
C LEU A 66 3.59 -5.67 11.65
N VAL A 67 3.11 -4.61 11.04
CA VAL A 67 3.90 -3.41 10.78
C VAL A 67 3.25 -2.21 11.46
N PRO A 68 3.99 -1.43 12.28
CA PRO A 68 3.47 -0.18 12.80
C PRO A 68 3.37 0.86 11.68
N VAL A 69 2.30 1.63 11.72
CA VAL A 69 2.07 2.67 10.72
C VAL A 69 2.93 3.89 11.05
N GLY A 70 3.64 4.40 10.08
CA GLY A 70 4.45 5.59 10.25
C GLY A 70 4.04 6.71 9.31
N HIS A 71 4.46 6.62 8.08
CA HIS A 71 4.16 7.62 7.05
C HIS A 71 3.30 6.99 5.97
N VAL A 72 2.48 7.79 5.32
CA VAL A 72 1.59 7.25 4.31
C VAL A 72 1.45 8.15 3.09
N ALA A 73 1.38 7.53 1.93
CA ALA A 73 0.83 8.09 0.71
C ALA A 73 -0.09 7.04 0.12
N TYR A 74 -1.00 7.47 -0.71
CA TYR A 74 -1.92 6.51 -1.31
C TYR A 74 -2.15 6.83 -2.79
N LYS A 75 -2.69 5.83 -3.50
CA LYS A 75 -3.12 6.03 -4.87
C LYS A 75 -4.48 5.39 -5.08
N ALA A 76 -5.24 5.99 -5.98
CA ALA A 76 -6.59 5.54 -6.30
C ALA A 76 -6.60 4.75 -7.61
N GLU A 77 -7.53 3.81 -7.72
CA GLU A 77 -7.81 3.15 -8.99
C GLU A 77 -8.54 4.12 -9.90
N ILE A 78 -8.12 4.22 -11.16
CA ILE A 78 -8.65 5.19 -12.10
C ILE A 78 -9.92 4.72 -12.81
N LYS A 79 -10.29 3.47 -12.70
CA LYS A 79 -11.47 2.93 -13.36
C LYS A 79 -12.72 3.12 -12.53
N ALA A 80 -13.85 3.02 -13.21
CA ALA A 80 -15.15 3.40 -12.68
C ALA A 80 -15.57 2.70 -11.39
N ASN A 81 -15.10 1.51 -11.14
CA ASN A 81 -15.38 0.87 -9.86
C ASN A 81 -14.45 1.47 -8.85
N VAL A 82 -14.94 2.44 -8.16
CA VAL A 82 -14.20 3.14 -7.15
C VAL A 82 -13.89 2.26 -5.95
N GLY A 83 -12.88 2.64 -5.22
CA GLY A 83 -12.65 2.11 -3.90
C GLY A 83 -11.54 1.11 -3.77
N ASN A 84 -10.81 0.84 -4.82
CA ASN A 84 -9.65 -0.05 -4.73
C ASN A 84 -8.36 0.75 -4.55
N ASP A 85 -8.41 1.74 -3.67
CA ASP A 85 -7.26 2.59 -3.36
C ASP A 85 -6.22 1.80 -2.58
N LYS A 86 -4.95 2.16 -2.79
CA LYS A 86 -3.83 1.58 -2.06
C LYS A 86 -3.17 2.64 -1.20
N ILE A 87 -2.84 2.27 0.02
CA ILE A 87 -2.10 3.14 0.94
C ILE A 87 -0.63 2.73 0.88
N ILE A 88 0.24 3.69 0.63
CA ILE A 88 1.68 3.44 0.62
C ILE A 88 2.24 3.88 1.96
N ILE A 89 2.95 2.99 2.63
CA ILE A 89 3.41 3.18 4.01
C ILE A 89 4.92 3.11 4.07
N ALA A 90 5.50 4.03 4.83
CA ALA A 90 6.92 3.98 5.18
C ALA A 90 7.04 3.87 6.70
N PRO A 91 7.31 2.67 7.22
CA PRO A 91 7.52 2.50 8.66
C PRO A 91 8.65 3.43 9.14
N GLY A 92 8.39 4.16 10.22
CA GLY A 92 9.31 5.17 10.70
C GLY A 92 9.26 6.50 9.94
N GLY A 93 8.42 6.59 8.93
CA GLY A 93 8.19 7.83 8.19
C GLY A 93 9.20 8.14 7.09
N ASN A 94 10.18 7.27 6.84
CA ASN A 94 11.25 7.53 5.87
C ASN A 94 11.10 6.68 4.62
N TYR A 95 11.31 7.29 3.48
CA TYR A 95 11.43 6.60 2.20
C TYR A 95 12.39 7.37 1.29
N SER A 96 13.03 6.63 0.39
CA SER A 96 14.00 7.19 -0.54
C SER A 96 13.36 7.52 -1.89
N ASN A 97 14.08 8.27 -2.73
CA ASN A 97 13.64 8.49 -4.11
C ASN A 97 13.58 7.16 -4.88
N GLU A 98 14.45 6.23 -4.55
CA GLU A 98 14.44 4.90 -5.16
C GLU A 98 13.19 4.12 -4.79
N ASP A 99 12.76 4.18 -3.52
CA ASP A 99 11.50 3.57 -3.10
C ASP A 99 10.32 4.10 -3.89
N LYS A 100 10.26 5.41 -4.02
CA LYS A 100 9.23 6.11 -4.76
C LYS A 100 9.22 5.65 -6.22
N GLN A 101 10.40 5.57 -6.84
CA GLN A 101 10.52 5.17 -8.23
C GLN A 101 10.04 3.73 -8.46
N VAL A 102 10.41 2.82 -7.58
CA VAL A 102 10.00 1.41 -7.67
C VAL A 102 8.47 1.30 -7.64
N ILE A 103 7.83 1.99 -6.72
CA ILE A 103 6.37 1.93 -6.59
C ILE A 103 5.69 2.62 -7.78
N ASP A 104 6.18 3.80 -8.18
CA ASP A 104 5.64 4.52 -9.33
C ASP A 104 5.71 3.65 -10.60
N ASP A 105 6.86 3.04 -10.84
CA ASP A 105 7.04 2.19 -12.02
C ASP A 105 6.17 0.95 -11.98
N PHE A 106 6.06 0.31 -10.81
CA PHE A 106 5.24 -0.90 -10.68
C PHE A 106 3.78 -0.61 -11.05
N TYR A 107 3.20 0.44 -10.47
CA TYR A 107 1.80 0.75 -10.71
C TYR A 107 1.55 1.40 -12.07
N SER A 108 2.55 2.02 -12.68
CA SER A 108 2.41 2.59 -14.01
C SER A 108 2.18 1.54 -15.10
N THR A 109 2.55 0.29 -14.82
CA THR A 109 2.28 -0.83 -15.75
C THR A 109 0.81 -1.22 -15.77
N MET A 110 0.02 -0.74 -14.82
CA MET A 110 -1.40 -1.04 -14.70
C MET A 110 -2.22 0.23 -14.91
N LYS A 111 -2.83 0.34 -16.08
CA LYS A 111 -3.51 1.58 -16.51
C LYS A 111 -4.67 2.00 -15.61
N ARG A 112 -5.21 1.08 -14.82
CA ARG A 112 -6.36 1.38 -13.94
C ARG A 112 -5.97 2.17 -12.68
N PHE A 113 -4.69 2.37 -12.44
CA PHE A 113 -4.22 3.13 -11.29
C PHE A 113 -3.69 4.49 -11.70
N ASP A 114 -4.03 5.51 -10.91
CA ASP A 114 -3.42 6.82 -11.04
C ASP A 114 -2.00 6.78 -10.49
N SER A 115 -1.22 7.79 -10.81
CA SER A 115 0.11 7.95 -10.23
C SER A 115 -0.03 8.17 -8.72
N PRO A 116 0.86 7.58 -7.90
CA PRO A 116 0.84 7.82 -6.45
C PRO A 116 1.01 9.31 -6.12
N VAL A 117 0.31 9.72 -5.07
CA VAL A 117 0.47 11.06 -4.50
C VAL A 117 1.33 10.91 -3.25
N TRP A 118 2.53 11.43 -3.30
CA TRP A 118 3.50 11.30 -2.21
C TRP A 118 3.45 12.49 -1.27
N TYR A 119 3.56 12.22 0.02
CA TYR A 119 3.54 13.23 1.06
C TYR A 119 4.90 13.41 1.71
#